data_164436b4c3b2f67a3e03aa9191d2ab18
#
_entry.id   164436b4c3b2f67a3e03aa9191d2ab18
#
_cell.length_a   1.000
_cell.length_b   1.000
_cell.length_c   1.000
_cell.angle_alpha   90.00
_cell.angle_beta   90.00
_cell.angle_gamma   90.00
#
_symmetry.space_group_name_H-M   'P 1'
#
loop_
_entity.id
_entity.type
_entity.pdbx_description
1 polymer ?
#
loop_
_entity_poly.entity_id
_entity_poly.type
_entity_poly.pdbx_seq_one_letter_code
_entity_poly.pdbx_strand_id
1 'polypeptide(L)'
;VNIIAHSKGGLDARCAVTTLGMSPYVASLTTMNTPHRGCRFVDYACRLPEGFYRFVAGCFDRTFARFGDKAPDFYTATHQFATEASAQFNEETPDMPGVYYQSYTSKMRNPFSHLLLSVPYCMIRPLEGENDGLVSVESATGGEFRGVFSTQRLRGISRGDILDLTRQDDR
;
A
#
# COMPACT_ATOMS: atom_id res chain seq x y z
N VAL A 1 15.22 16.53 7.07
CA VAL A 1 14.81 16.12 5.71
C VAL A 1 13.31 15.95 5.65
N ASN A 2 12.73 15.99 4.43
CA ASN A 2 11.35 15.59 4.17
C ASN A 2 11.39 14.25 3.44
N ILE A 3 10.60 13.29 3.90
CA ILE A 3 10.53 11.94 3.33
C ILE A 3 9.20 11.82 2.58
N ILE A 4 9.25 11.33 1.34
CA ILE A 4 8.08 10.89 0.59
C ILE A 4 8.26 9.40 0.34
N ALA A 5 7.32 8.59 0.84
CA ALA A 5 7.42 7.15 0.80
C ALA A 5 6.15 6.52 0.20
N HIS A 6 6.32 5.47 -0.57
CA HIS A 6 5.22 4.78 -1.24
C HIS A 6 5.09 3.35 -0.71
N SER A 7 3.84 2.89 -0.58
CA SER A 7 3.56 1.49 -0.25
C SER A 7 4.21 1.05 1.07
N LYS A 8 4.81 -0.14 1.10
CA LYS A 8 5.59 -0.67 2.24
C LYS A 8 6.66 0.31 2.71
N GLY A 9 7.31 1.05 1.80
CA GLY A 9 8.32 2.05 2.15
C GLY A 9 7.82 3.12 3.14
N GLY A 10 6.51 3.37 3.19
CA GLY A 10 5.90 4.24 4.21
C GLY A 10 5.96 3.65 5.61
N LEU A 11 5.78 2.32 5.74
CA LEU A 11 5.94 1.62 7.03
C LEU A 11 7.42 1.56 7.44
N ASP A 12 8.30 1.26 6.49
CA ASP A 12 9.75 1.24 6.72
C ASP A 12 10.26 2.62 7.18
N ALA A 13 9.76 3.70 6.56
CA ALA A 13 10.09 5.07 6.96
C ALA A 13 9.57 5.42 8.37
N ARG A 14 8.35 4.98 8.74
CA ARG A 14 7.83 5.15 10.10
C ARG A 14 8.71 4.44 11.11
N CYS A 15 9.07 3.19 10.83
CA CYS A 15 10.00 2.42 11.67
C CYS A 15 11.35 3.15 11.82
N ALA A 16 11.91 3.66 10.74
CA ALA A 16 13.17 4.41 10.79
C ALA A 16 13.06 5.67 11.67
N VAL A 17 11.97 6.44 11.51
CA VAL A 17 11.76 7.67 12.28
C VAL A 17 11.59 7.36 13.78
N THR A 18 10.80 6.35 14.12
CA THR A 18 10.43 6.05 15.52
C THR A 18 11.45 5.13 16.18
N THR A 19 11.71 3.96 15.61
CA THR A 19 12.47 2.89 16.24
C THR A 19 13.98 3.06 16.05
N LEU A 20 14.41 3.55 14.88
CA LEU A 20 15.84 3.77 14.61
C LEU A 20 16.31 5.19 14.99
N GLY A 21 15.46 5.97 15.67
CA GLY A 21 15.84 7.25 16.25
C GLY A 21 16.11 8.36 15.23
N MET A 22 15.53 8.28 14.02
CA MET A 22 15.74 9.30 13.00
C MET A 22 14.86 10.54 13.14
N SER A 23 13.96 10.59 14.12
CA SER A 23 13.03 11.72 14.33
C SER A 23 13.72 13.09 14.40
N PRO A 24 14.93 13.28 14.98
CA PRO A 24 15.57 14.61 15.01
C PRO A 24 15.98 15.13 13.63
N TYR A 25 16.09 14.26 12.64
CA TYR A 25 16.53 14.61 11.28
C TYR A 25 15.39 14.74 10.27
N VAL A 26 14.15 14.37 10.68
CA VAL A 26 12.98 14.32 9.79
C VAL A 26 11.99 15.40 10.16
N ALA A 27 11.75 16.33 9.25
CA ALA A 27 10.74 17.37 9.43
C ALA A 27 9.33 16.87 9.05
N SER A 28 9.24 16.05 8.01
CA SER A 28 7.95 15.47 7.60
C SER A 28 8.09 14.11 6.95
N LEU A 29 7.07 13.27 7.13
CA LEU A 29 6.86 12.03 6.41
C LEU A 29 5.52 12.06 5.67
N THR A 30 5.60 12.04 4.34
CA THR A 30 4.45 11.91 3.45
C THR A 30 4.38 10.48 2.93
N THR A 31 3.28 9.81 3.19
CA THR A 31 3.05 8.44 2.70
C THR A 31 2.02 8.42 1.58
N MET A 32 2.26 7.57 0.59
CA MET A 32 1.40 7.41 -0.57
C MET A 32 1.03 5.93 -0.73
N ASN A 33 -0.26 5.61 -0.73
CA ASN A 33 -0.77 4.23 -0.86
C ASN A 33 -0.12 3.24 0.13
N THR A 34 0.21 3.70 1.32
CA THR A 34 0.83 2.88 2.38
C THR A 34 -0.25 2.20 3.21
N PRO A 35 -0.18 0.87 3.41
CA PRO A 35 -1.19 0.14 4.16
C PRO A 35 -1.02 0.31 5.69
N HIS A 36 -1.30 1.51 6.21
CA HIS A 36 -1.14 1.83 7.63
C HIS A 36 -2.01 0.98 8.57
N ARG A 37 -3.17 0.51 8.07
CA ARG A 37 -4.12 -0.29 8.86
C ARG A 37 -4.17 -1.74 8.42
N GLY A 38 -3.19 -2.17 7.61
CA GLY A 38 -3.18 -3.51 7.05
C GLY A 38 -4.25 -3.71 5.97
N CYS A 39 -4.46 -4.95 5.59
CA CYS A 39 -5.39 -5.33 4.54
C CYS A 39 -6.29 -6.48 5.03
N ARG A 40 -7.59 -6.26 5.18
CA ARG A 40 -8.56 -7.32 5.52
C ARG A 40 -8.55 -8.47 4.53
N PHE A 41 -8.28 -8.16 3.27
CA PHE A 41 -8.10 -9.19 2.26
C PHE A 41 -7.01 -10.20 2.65
N VAL A 42 -5.93 -9.74 3.26
CA VAL A 42 -4.85 -10.59 3.77
C VAL A 42 -5.36 -11.51 4.89
N ASP A 43 -6.15 -10.96 5.83
CA ASP A 43 -6.72 -11.76 6.91
C ASP A 43 -7.60 -12.92 6.39
N TYR A 44 -8.36 -12.66 5.32
CA TYR A 44 -9.14 -13.70 4.64
C TYR A 44 -8.24 -14.71 3.92
N ALA A 45 -7.22 -14.22 3.21
CA ALA A 45 -6.30 -15.07 2.47
C ALA A 45 -5.56 -16.04 3.40
N CYS A 46 -5.14 -15.57 4.58
CA CYS A 46 -4.48 -16.41 5.59
C CYS A 46 -5.38 -17.52 6.17
N ARG A 47 -6.71 -17.39 6.06
CA ARG A 47 -7.68 -18.40 6.51
C ARG A 47 -8.00 -19.46 5.45
N LEU A 48 -7.56 -19.23 4.23
CA LEU A 48 -7.80 -20.17 3.12
C LEU A 48 -6.80 -21.32 3.14
N PRO A 49 -7.14 -22.48 2.50
CA PRO A 49 -6.19 -23.56 2.35
C PRO A 49 -4.88 -23.08 1.71
N GLU A 50 -3.75 -23.55 2.21
CA GLU A 50 -2.41 -23.10 1.83
C GLU A 50 -2.17 -23.07 0.30
N GLY A 51 -2.69 -24.07 -0.43
CA GLY A 51 -2.56 -24.13 -1.89
C GLY A 51 -3.25 -22.96 -2.62
N PHE A 52 -4.42 -22.53 -2.13
CA PHE A 52 -5.13 -21.37 -2.70
C PHE A 52 -4.41 -20.07 -2.33
N TYR A 53 -3.92 -19.97 -1.10
CA TYR A 53 -3.17 -18.81 -0.65
C TYR A 53 -1.88 -18.64 -1.46
N ARG A 54 -1.13 -19.72 -1.71
CA ARG A 54 0.07 -19.70 -2.58
C ARG A 54 -0.25 -19.30 -4.02
N PHE A 55 -1.41 -19.73 -4.55
CA PHE A 55 -1.84 -19.31 -5.87
C PHE A 55 -2.09 -17.79 -5.93
N VAL A 56 -2.79 -17.24 -4.94
CA VAL A 56 -3.03 -15.80 -4.84
C VAL A 56 -1.72 -15.05 -4.67
N ALA A 57 -0.84 -15.49 -3.77
CA ALA A 57 0.48 -14.90 -3.58
C ALA A 57 1.30 -14.88 -4.89
N GLY A 58 1.28 -15.96 -5.66
CA GLY A 58 1.94 -16.02 -6.97
C GLY A 58 1.40 -15.02 -8.01
N CYS A 59 0.12 -14.65 -7.93
CA CYS A 59 -0.44 -13.57 -8.75
C CYS A 59 0.13 -12.20 -8.36
N PHE A 60 0.29 -11.96 -7.05
CA PHE A 60 0.89 -10.74 -6.54
C PHE A 60 2.39 -10.69 -6.86
N ASP A 61 3.14 -11.78 -6.69
CA ASP A 61 4.56 -11.86 -7.02
C ASP A 61 4.82 -11.54 -8.50
N ARG A 62 4.00 -12.08 -9.40
CA ARG A 62 4.08 -11.72 -10.82
C ARG A 62 3.84 -10.23 -11.07
N THR A 63 2.92 -9.63 -10.32
CA THR A 63 2.62 -8.22 -10.42
C THR A 63 3.81 -7.38 -9.95
N PHE A 64 4.38 -7.70 -8.78
CA PHE A 64 5.54 -7.01 -8.22
C PHE A 64 6.81 -7.21 -9.07
N ALA A 65 7.05 -8.41 -9.59
CA ALA A 65 8.16 -8.67 -10.51
C ALA A 65 8.10 -7.76 -11.75
N ARG A 66 6.91 -7.48 -12.27
CA ARG A 66 6.73 -6.54 -13.39
C ARG A 66 6.93 -5.09 -13.02
N PHE A 67 6.78 -4.74 -11.75
CA PHE A 67 7.14 -3.42 -11.21
C PHE A 67 8.61 -3.29 -10.83
N GLY A 68 9.43 -4.30 -11.14
CA GLY A 68 10.89 -4.24 -10.99
C GLY A 68 11.40 -4.86 -9.69
N ASP A 69 10.56 -5.51 -8.89
CA ASP A 69 11.00 -6.32 -7.77
C ASP A 69 11.71 -7.59 -8.29
N LYS A 70 12.98 -7.77 -7.91
CA LYS A 70 13.81 -8.88 -8.39
C LYS A 70 13.61 -10.18 -7.61
N ALA A 71 12.98 -10.10 -6.45
CA ALA A 71 12.73 -11.25 -5.57
C ALA A 71 11.44 -11.05 -4.78
N PRO A 72 10.29 -10.92 -5.46
CA PRO A 72 9.02 -10.72 -4.76
C PRO A 72 8.67 -11.98 -3.97
N ASP A 73 8.44 -11.83 -2.68
CA ASP A 73 7.94 -12.86 -1.79
C ASP A 73 6.71 -12.33 -1.05
N PHE A 74 5.60 -12.31 -1.76
CA PHE A 74 4.34 -11.85 -1.20
C PHE A 74 3.84 -12.78 -0.09
N TYR A 75 4.16 -14.07 -0.19
CA TYR A 75 3.76 -15.04 0.83
C TYR A 75 4.34 -14.70 2.20
N THR A 76 5.64 -14.44 2.29
CA THR A 76 6.31 -14.06 3.55
C THR A 76 5.95 -12.63 3.97
N ALA A 77 5.87 -11.70 3.00
CA ALA A 77 5.53 -10.31 3.29
C ALA A 77 4.08 -10.12 3.75
N THR A 78 3.18 -11.04 3.40
CA THR A 78 1.74 -10.85 3.60
C THR A 78 1.37 -10.80 5.08
N HIS A 79 2.01 -11.60 5.92
CA HIS A 79 1.72 -11.59 7.35
C HIS A 79 1.95 -10.20 7.99
N GLN A 80 2.86 -9.40 7.44
CA GLN A 80 3.12 -8.03 7.88
C GLN A 80 1.97 -7.07 7.55
N PHE A 81 1.12 -7.43 6.59
CA PHE A 81 -0.03 -6.62 6.17
C PHE A 81 -1.36 -7.13 6.73
N ALA A 82 -1.36 -8.16 7.58
CA ALA A 82 -2.53 -8.54 8.34
C ALA A 82 -2.96 -7.37 9.24
N THR A 83 -4.27 -7.23 9.47
CA THR A 83 -4.78 -6.10 10.27
C THR A 83 -4.26 -6.12 11.69
N GLU A 84 -4.13 -7.30 12.30
CA GLU A 84 -3.58 -7.48 13.65
C GLU A 84 -2.08 -7.08 13.70
N ALA A 85 -1.26 -7.55 12.75
CA ALA A 85 0.15 -7.18 12.68
C ALA A 85 0.33 -5.67 12.45
N SER A 86 -0.53 -5.05 11.65
CA SER A 86 -0.53 -3.61 11.42
C SER A 86 -0.97 -2.81 12.65
N ALA A 87 -1.90 -3.32 13.44
CA ALA A 87 -2.29 -2.72 14.72
C ALA A 87 -1.12 -2.74 15.69
N GLN A 88 -0.46 -3.88 15.87
CA GLN A 88 0.72 -4.01 16.70
C GLN A 88 1.84 -3.07 16.22
N PHE A 89 2.13 -3.04 14.91
CA PHE A 89 3.11 -2.12 14.34
C PHE A 89 2.79 -0.66 14.66
N ASN A 90 1.51 -0.25 14.61
CA ASN A 90 1.11 1.12 14.92
C ASN A 90 1.31 1.46 16.41
N GLU A 91 1.13 0.50 17.32
CA GLU A 91 1.43 0.68 18.75
C GLU A 91 2.93 0.83 19.01
N GLU A 92 3.75 0.04 18.28
CA GLU A 92 5.22 0.05 18.42
C GLU A 92 5.87 1.25 17.71
N THR A 93 5.18 1.84 16.71
CA THR A 93 5.70 2.97 15.92
C THR A 93 4.77 4.18 15.97
N PRO A 94 4.58 4.81 17.16
CA PRO A 94 3.78 6.03 17.27
C PRO A 94 4.40 7.18 16.50
N ASP A 95 3.58 8.14 16.11
CA ASP A 95 4.04 9.36 15.48
C ASP A 95 4.90 10.17 16.45
N MET A 96 6.12 10.55 16.06
CA MET A 96 7.10 11.23 16.90
C MET A 96 6.81 12.73 16.97
N PRO A 97 6.87 13.35 18.17
CA PRO A 97 6.76 14.80 18.30
C PRO A 97 7.78 15.54 17.43
N GLY A 98 7.33 16.63 16.79
CA GLY A 98 8.17 17.44 15.92
C GLY A 98 8.29 16.95 14.48
N VAL A 99 7.75 15.78 14.14
CA VAL A 99 7.66 15.29 12.77
C VAL A 99 6.21 15.44 12.27
N TYR A 100 6.04 16.02 11.10
CA TYR A 100 4.73 16.16 10.48
C TYR A 100 4.40 14.94 9.62
N TYR A 101 3.35 14.21 9.98
CA TYR A 101 2.90 13.02 9.27
C TYR A 101 1.67 13.32 8.43
N GLN A 102 1.72 12.96 7.15
CA GLN A 102 0.57 13.07 6.26
C GLN A 102 0.48 11.88 5.30
N SER A 103 -0.73 11.59 4.85
CA SER A 103 -0.98 10.50 3.91
C SER A 103 -1.86 10.93 2.75
N TYR A 104 -1.58 10.33 1.61
CA TYR A 104 -2.39 10.37 0.40
C TYR A 104 -2.63 8.95 -0.08
N THR A 105 -3.72 8.77 -0.82
CA THR A 105 -3.96 7.51 -1.52
C THR A 105 -4.52 7.77 -2.91
N SER A 106 -4.60 6.73 -3.72
CA SER A 106 -5.29 6.75 -5.00
C SER A 106 -6.39 5.70 -5.02
N LYS A 107 -7.28 5.81 -6.01
CA LYS A 107 -8.30 4.79 -6.25
C LYS A 107 -8.52 4.50 -7.72
N MET A 108 -8.67 3.23 -8.03
CA MET A 108 -9.16 2.77 -9.31
C MET A 108 -10.69 2.92 -9.37
N ARG A 109 -11.23 3.21 -10.56
CA ARG A 109 -12.70 3.26 -10.76
C ARG A 109 -13.30 1.91 -11.11
N ASN A 110 -12.53 1.08 -11.80
CA ASN A 110 -12.97 -0.23 -12.26
C ASN A 110 -11.75 -1.17 -12.47
N PRO A 111 -11.98 -2.48 -12.64
CA PRO A 111 -10.90 -3.45 -12.82
C PRO A 111 -10.02 -3.20 -14.06
N PHE A 112 -10.57 -2.55 -15.08
CA PHE A 112 -9.85 -2.27 -16.34
C PHE A 112 -8.93 -1.04 -16.23
N SER A 113 -8.92 -0.37 -15.08
CA SER A 113 -8.02 0.75 -14.83
C SER A 113 -6.56 0.33 -14.96
N HIS A 114 -6.23 -0.88 -14.47
CA HIS A 114 -4.91 -1.48 -14.60
C HIS A 114 -5.02 -3.00 -14.68
N LEU A 115 -4.69 -3.58 -15.83
CA LEU A 115 -4.93 -5.01 -16.10
C LEU A 115 -4.28 -5.96 -15.08
N LEU A 116 -3.04 -5.66 -14.65
CA LEU A 116 -2.32 -6.49 -13.67
C LEU A 116 -2.92 -6.40 -12.25
N LEU A 117 -3.57 -5.29 -11.94
CA LEU A 117 -4.20 -5.05 -10.63
C LEU A 117 -5.69 -5.37 -10.63
N SER A 118 -6.26 -5.82 -11.76
CA SER A 118 -7.70 -6.09 -11.88
C SER A 118 -8.16 -7.21 -10.95
N VAL A 119 -7.38 -8.28 -10.83
CA VAL A 119 -7.72 -9.41 -9.95
C VAL A 119 -7.72 -8.99 -8.48
N PRO A 120 -6.60 -8.47 -7.92
CA PRO A 120 -6.60 -8.01 -6.54
C PRO A 120 -7.62 -6.89 -6.28
N TYR A 121 -7.83 -5.96 -7.23
CA TYR A 121 -8.87 -4.95 -7.11
C TYR A 121 -10.26 -5.55 -6.86
N CYS A 122 -10.63 -6.56 -7.66
CA CYS A 122 -11.93 -7.24 -7.52
C CYS A 122 -12.04 -8.01 -6.20
N MET A 123 -10.94 -8.54 -5.68
CA MET A 123 -10.92 -9.26 -4.41
C MET A 123 -11.03 -8.33 -3.20
N ILE A 124 -10.39 -7.17 -3.26
CA ILE A 124 -10.39 -6.19 -2.16
C ILE A 124 -11.71 -5.41 -2.11
N ARG A 125 -12.26 -5.04 -3.27
CA ARG A 125 -13.43 -4.16 -3.34
C ARG A 125 -14.65 -4.60 -2.50
N PRO A 126 -15.09 -5.85 -2.48
CA PRO A 126 -16.22 -6.28 -1.66
C PRO A 126 -15.93 -6.30 -0.16
N LEU A 127 -14.67 -6.37 0.24
CA LEU A 127 -14.24 -6.48 1.63
C LEU A 127 -13.89 -5.13 2.26
N GLU A 128 -13.28 -4.24 1.47
CA GLU A 128 -12.68 -3.00 1.96
C GLU A 128 -13.11 -1.75 1.17
N GLY A 129 -13.92 -1.92 0.11
CA GLY A 129 -14.42 -0.79 -0.68
C GLY A 129 -13.43 -0.23 -1.70
N GLU A 130 -13.36 1.10 -1.79
CA GLU A 130 -12.50 1.78 -2.76
C GLU A 130 -11.02 1.49 -2.49
N ASN A 131 -10.27 1.14 -3.57
CA ASN A 131 -8.87 0.75 -3.46
C ASN A 131 -8.08 1.11 -4.73
N ASP A 132 -6.76 1.09 -4.63
CA ASP A 132 -5.80 1.37 -5.70
C ASP A 132 -5.40 0.13 -6.50
N GLY A 133 -6.04 -1.01 -6.21
CA GLY A 133 -5.72 -2.33 -6.73
C GLY A 133 -5.01 -3.24 -5.73
N LEU A 134 -4.42 -2.72 -4.64
CA LEU A 134 -3.73 -3.48 -3.60
C LEU A 134 -4.07 -3.03 -2.18
N VAL A 135 -4.33 -1.74 -1.99
CA VAL A 135 -4.59 -1.13 -0.68
C VAL A 135 -5.88 -0.35 -0.76
N SER A 136 -6.74 -0.51 0.23
CA SER A 136 -7.96 0.27 0.35
C SER A 136 -7.68 1.71 0.81
N VAL A 137 -8.59 2.61 0.47
CA VAL A 137 -8.53 4.02 0.92
C VAL A 137 -8.50 4.08 2.44
N GLU A 138 -9.29 3.25 3.12
CA GLU A 138 -9.32 3.17 4.58
C GLU A 138 -7.97 2.74 5.16
N SER A 139 -7.37 1.69 4.60
CA SER A 139 -6.07 1.18 5.03
C SER A 139 -4.94 2.20 4.83
N ALA A 140 -5.01 3.01 3.78
CA ALA A 140 -3.98 4.01 3.47
C ALA A 140 -4.05 5.27 4.35
N THR A 141 -5.02 5.37 5.25
CA THR A 141 -5.18 6.54 6.12
C THR A 141 -4.22 6.46 7.32
N GLY A 142 -3.27 7.40 7.39
CA GLY A 142 -2.31 7.54 8.49
C GLY A 142 -1.90 9.01 8.68
N GLY A 143 -1.58 9.43 9.91
CA GLY A 143 -1.31 10.83 10.21
C GLY A 143 -2.45 11.76 9.78
N GLU A 144 -2.13 12.95 9.26
CA GLU A 144 -3.12 13.82 8.63
C GLU A 144 -3.46 13.30 7.22
N PHE A 145 -4.65 12.74 7.04
CA PHE A 145 -5.11 12.28 5.73
C PHE A 145 -5.48 13.46 4.83
N ARG A 146 -4.73 13.67 3.77
CA ARG A 146 -4.84 14.83 2.88
C ARG A 146 -5.78 14.59 1.69
N GLY A 147 -6.08 13.34 1.36
CA GLY A 147 -7.05 13.04 0.32
C GLY A 147 -6.72 11.87 -0.60
N VAL A 148 -7.62 11.70 -1.56
CA VAL A 148 -7.58 10.61 -2.55
C VAL A 148 -7.30 11.17 -3.92
N PHE A 149 -6.22 10.75 -4.55
CA PHE A 149 -5.99 11.02 -5.96
C PHE A 149 -6.99 10.22 -6.81
N SER A 150 -7.78 10.92 -7.55
CA SER A 150 -8.73 10.33 -8.48
C SER A 150 -8.79 11.15 -9.77
N THR A 151 -9.20 10.53 -10.86
CA THR A 151 -9.44 11.22 -12.12
C THR A 151 -10.90 11.07 -12.53
N GLN A 152 -11.43 12.05 -13.23
CA GLN A 152 -12.76 11.96 -13.85
C GLN A 152 -12.75 11.04 -15.10
N ARG A 153 -11.58 10.64 -15.57
CA ARG A 153 -11.44 9.69 -16.68
C ARG A 153 -11.93 8.29 -16.26
N LEU A 154 -12.28 7.47 -17.23
CA LEU A 154 -12.90 6.15 -17.03
C LEU A 154 -12.07 5.18 -16.17
N ARG A 155 -10.74 5.32 -16.16
CA ARG A 155 -9.84 4.34 -15.50
C ARG A 155 -9.55 4.60 -14.02
N GLY A 156 -9.60 5.83 -13.53
CA GLY A 156 -9.11 6.13 -12.17
C GLY A 156 -7.57 6.15 -12.13
N ILE A 157 -7.01 6.16 -10.91
CA ILE A 157 -5.56 6.15 -10.68
C ILE A 157 -5.23 4.88 -9.90
N SER A 158 -4.45 4.01 -10.52
CA SER A 158 -3.96 2.79 -9.88
C SER A 158 -2.70 3.10 -9.05
N ARG A 159 -2.28 2.11 -8.26
CA ARG A 159 -1.04 2.16 -7.49
C ARG A 159 0.19 2.42 -8.37
N GLY A 160 0.24 1.84 -9.58
CA GLY A 160 1.33 2.04 -10.53
C GLY A 160 1.37 3.43 -11.14
N ASP A 161 0.20 4.04 -11.37
CA ASP A 161 0.11 5.38 -11.99
C ASP A 161 0.68 6.47 -11.08
N ILE A 162 0.60 6.31 -9.77
CA ILE A 162 1.13 7.28 -8.78
C ILE A 162 2.66 7.39 -8.89
N LEU A 163 3.34 6.31 -9.26
CA LEU A 163 4.80 6.29 -9.44
C LEU A 163 5.23 6.54 -10.89
N ASP A 164 4.30 6.85 -11.77
CA ASP A 164 4.51 7.01 -13.22
C ASP A 164 5.12 5.76 -13.91
N LEU A 165 4.99 4.59 -13.28
CA LEU A 165 5.55 3.33 -13.77
C LEU A 165 4.83 2.78 -15.02
N THR A 166 3.65 3.32 -15.32
CA THR A 166 2.81 2.85 -16.44
C THR A 166 2.74 3.83 -17.59
N ARG A 167 3.28 5.03 -17.41
CA ARG A 167 3.35 6.04 -18.47
C ARG A 167 4.54 5.72 -19.35
N GLN A 168 4.30 4.99 -20.44
CA GLN A 168 5.20 5.06 -21.57
C GLN A 168 5.06 6.47 -22.16
N ASP A 169 6.10 7.25 -21.99
CA ASP A 169 6.24 8.54 -22.66
C ASP A 169 6.25 8.27 -24.17
N ASP A 170 5.13 8.49 -24.83
CA ASP A 170 5.10 8.82 -26.24
C ASP A 170 5.72 10.22 -26.39
N ARG A 171 7.05 10.28 -26.40
CA ARG A 171 7.83 11.42 -26.87
C ARG A 171 8.28 11.19 -28.29
#